data_81bd5b1fe7eb2419b4b1ce37de7ae661
#
_entry.id   81bd5b1fe7eb2419b4b1ce37de7ae661
#
_cell.length_a   1.000
_cell.length_b   1.000
_cell.length_c   1.000
_cell.angle_alpha   90.00
_cell.angle_beta   90.00
_cell.angle_gamma   90.00
#
_symmetry.space_group_name_H-M   'P 1'
#
loop_
_entity.id
_entity.type
_entity.pdbx_description
1 polymer ?
#
loop_
_entity_poly.entity_id
_entity_poly.type
_entity_poly.pdbx_seq_one_letter_code
_entity_poly.pdbx_strand_id
1 'polypeptide(L)'
;MWESHDFVNWSEPRAVDVASQIPGAGMAWAPEAYWDDVNKQYMVYWATASDADNKSGDRTNMYYSTTRDFVNFTTPVKWIDRVKSVIDTTMIKADDGYYYRVSGDTYLGVERSKDPYATTLTTGDTIANGYYNTDSDPNQWTLVGTFGDLTGTGLTGAQLEGPELFFYNEDDVQTSDAGKKMLYGLMWDQYSAGKGYTPYRSADLGSTDKADWGFASDVNFGSLKKRHGTILPVTETEYNAILKAFDKNKDTEPVTPDEDGSGPIAEYDFEDSKGTDTTENSNDLTFNGNAKVSEDAEKGKVLKLDGSDGT
;
A
#
# COMPACT_ATOMS: atom_id res chain seq x y z
N MET A 1 4.87 -1.73 -14.85
CA MET A 1 5.12 -0.45 -14.19
C MET A 1 4.37 0.64 -14.91
N TRP A 2 3.80 1.58 -14.18
CA TRP A 2 3.27 2.86 -14.69
C TRP A 2 4.13 3.98 -14.11
N GLU A 3 4.18 5.10 -14.79
CA GLU A 3 4.89 6.31 -14.36
C GLU A 3 3.94 7.50 -14.41
N SER A 4 4.02 8.39 -13.42
CA SER A 4 3.29 9.63 -13.34
C SER A 4 4.17 10.73 -12.76
N HIS A 5 3.95 11.97 -13.17
CA HIS A 5 4.59 13.16 -12.61
C HIS A 5 3.62 14.04 -11.80
N ASP A 6 2.34 13.66 -11.76
CA ASP A 6 1.28 14.47 -11.14
C ASP A 6 0.22 13.63 -10.43
N PHE A 7 0.40 12.31 -10.34
CA PHE A 7 -0.54 11.32 -9.78
C PHE A 7 -1.92 11.26 -10.46
N VAL A 8 -2.12 12.03 -11.51
CA VAL A 8 -3.38 12.10 -12.29
C VAL A 8 -3.20 11.44 -13.65
N ASN A 9 -2.16 11.83 -14.36
CA ASN A 9 -1.86 11.31 -15.69
C ASN A 9 -0.78 10.22 -15.58
N TRP A 10 -1.09 9.02 -16.05
CA TRP A 10 -0.23 7.85 -15.97
C TRP A 10 0.17 7.36 -17.34
N SER A 11 1.40 6.89 -17.46
CA SER A 11 1.89 6.26 -18.69
C SER A 11 1.13 4.96 -19.00
N GLU A 12 1.26 4.49 -20.24
CA GLU A 12 0.91 3.11 -20.54
C GLU A 12 1.76 2.14 -19.72
N PRO A 13 1.19 0.98 -19.31
CA PRO A 13 1.93 -0.01 -18.53
C PRO A 13 3.04 -0.63 -19.36
N ARG A 14 4.21 -0.80 -18.77
CA ARG A 14 5.30 -1.59 -19.37
C ARG A 14 5.73 -2.73 -18.45
N ALA A 15 6.07 -3.87 -19.04
CA ALA A 15 6.70 -4.96 -18.30
C ALA A 15 8.14 -4.58 -17.97
N VAL A 16 8.55 -4.90 -16.74
CA VAL A 16 9.94 -4.75 -16.27
C VAL A 16 10.41 -6.13 -15.83
N ASP A 17 11.43 -6.64 -16.48
CA ASP A 17 12.00 -7.94 -16.14
C ASP A 17 13.07 -7.78 -15.07
N VAL A 18 12.75 -8.20 -13.87
CA VAL A 18 13.66 -8.18 -12.72
C VAL A 18 14.12 -9.58 -12.29
N ALA A 19 13.46 -10.63 -12.75
CA ALA A 19 13.64 -11.96 -12.19
C ALA A 19 14.24 -12.99 -13.16
N SER A 20 14.28 -12.75 -14.49
CA SER A 20 14.73 -13.74 -15.47
C SER A 20 16.18 -14.21 -15.30
N GLN A 21 17.02 -13.43 -14.64
CA GLN A 21 18.39 -13.80 -14.32
C GLN A 21 18.52 -14.76 -13.12
N ILE A 22 17.43 -14.99 -12.39
CA ILE A 22 17.39 -15.95 -11.28
C ILE A 22 16.92 -17.30 -11.80
N PRO A 23 17.76 -18.36 -11.82
CA PRO A 23 17.38 -19.65 -12.35
C PRO A 23 16.12 -20.23 -11.68
N GLY A 24 15.12 -20.56 -12.50
CA GLY A 24 13.86 -21.11 -12.01
C GLY A 24 12.97 -20.12 -11.26
N ALA A 25 13.19 -18.82 -11.45
CA ALA A 25 12.31 -17.81 -10.84
C ALA A 25 10.87 -17.97 -11.30
N GLY A 26 9.95 -18.16 -10.36
CA GLY A 26 8.53 -18.41 -10.64
C GLY A 26 7.66 -17.16 -10.59
N MET A 27 8.11 -16.08 -9.93
CA MET A 27 7.35 -14.86 -9.73
C MET A 27 8.27 -13.68 -9.41
N ALA A 28 7.70 -12.46 -9.42
CA ALA A 28 8.25 -11.26 -8.80
C ALA A 28 7.10 -10.59 -8.02
N TRP A 29 6.88 -11.04 -6.79
CA TRP A 29 5.75 -10.61 -5.98
C TRP A 29 6.09 -9.40 -5.13
N ALA A 30 5.08 -8.56 -4.90
CA ALA A 30 5.11 -7.38 -4.03
C ALA A 30 6.41 -6.57 -4.17
N PRO A 31 6.74 -6.06 -5.37
CA PRO A 31 7.93 -5.26 -5.55
C PRO A 31 7.77 -3.91 -4.84
N GLU A 32 8.82 -3.51 -4.13
CA GLU A 32 8.98 -2.16 -3.62
C GLU A 32 10.30 -1.53 -4.09
N ALA A 33 10.40 -0.20 -3.96
CA ALA A 33 11.59 0.54 -4.33
C ALA A 33 11.96 1.55 -3.24
N TYR A 34 13.20 1.50 -2.78
CA TYR A 34 13.78 2.45 -1.85
C TYR A 34 14.79 3.35 -2.59
N TRP A 35 14.69 4.68 -2.44
CA TRP A 35 15.68 5.61 -2.96
C TRP A 35 16.91 5.67 -2.06
N ASP A 36 18.06 5.22 -2.57
CA ASP A 36 19.36 5.35 -1.90
C ASP A 36 19.99 6.69 -2.26
N ASP A 37 19.86 7.64 -1.35
CA ASP A 37 20.40 8.99 -1.54
C ASP A 37 21.93 9.03 -1.58
N VAL A 38 22.61 8.07 -0.99
CA VAL A 38 24.08 7.99 -0.97
C VAL A 38 24.61 7.59 -2.36
N ASN A 39 24.07 6.52 -2.93
CA ASN A 39 24.50 5.98 -4.21
C ASN A 39 23.72 6.54 -5.41
N LYS A 40 22.70 7.39 -5.15
CA LYS A 40 21.83 8.01 -6.18
C LYS A 40 21.21 6.95 -7.11
N GLN A 41 20.60 5.97 -6.52
CA GLN A 41 19.93 4.87 -7.22
C GLN A 41 18.77 4.34 -6.40
N TYR A 42 17.87 3.61 -7.05
CA TYR A 42 16.83 2.85 -6.36
C TYR A 42 17.34 1.44 -6.04
N MET A 43 17.04 0.95 -4.85
CA MET A 43 17.05 -0.45 -4.50
C MET A 43 15.64 -0.98 -4.72
N VAL A 44 15.46 -1.83 -5.72
CA VAL A 44 14.16 -2.47 -6.02
C VAL A 44 14.24 -3.90 -5.51
N TYR A 45 13.29 -4.31 -4.69
CA TYR A 45 13.27 -5.63 -4.08
C TYR A 45 11.90 -6.30 -4.23
N TRP A 46 11.91 -7.63 -4.29
CA TRP A 46 10.71 -8.45 -4.53
C TRP A 46 10.88 -9.85 -3.96
N ALA A 47 9.77 -10.57 -3.80
CA ALA A 47 9.79 -11.98 -3.44
C ALA A 47 9.77 -12.87 -4.69
N THR A 48 10.60 -13.92 -4.69
CA THR A 48 10.57 -14.98 -5.71
C THR A 48 10.91 -16.34 -5.12
N ALA A 49 10.33 -17.41 -5.68
CA ALA A 49 10.84 -18.76 -5.54
C ALA A 49 11.78 -19.07 -6.69
N SER A 50 12.88 -19.78 -6.42
CA SER A 50 13.82 -20.20 -7.45
C SER A 50 14.20 -21.67 -7.29
N ASP A 51 14.75 -22.29 -8.33
CA ASP A 51 15.20 -23.70 -8.27
C ASP A 51 16.24 -23.92 -7.18
N ALA A 52 17.09 -22.93 -6.92
CA ALA A 52 18.11 -23.00 -5.88
C ALA A 52 17.52 -23.00 -4.47
N ASP A 53 16.38 -22.35 -4.29
CA ASP A 53 15.74 -22.15 -3.00
C ASP A 53 14.67 -23.20 -2.73
N ASN A 54 14.19 -23.84 -3.78
CA ASN A 54 12.93 -24.57 -3.79
C ASN A 54 13.12 -26.06 -4.04
N LYS A 55 13.94 -26.68 -3.22
CA LYS A 55 14.05 -28.16 -3.25
C LYS A 55 12.74 -28.87 -2.87
N SER A 56 11.74 -28.14 -2.37
CA SER A 56 10.44 -28.66 -1.92
C SER A 56 9.20 -27.91 -2.46
N GLY A 57 9.35 -26.97 -3.40
CA GLY A 57 8.22 -26.44 -4.18
C GLY A 57 7.75 -25.05 -3.82
N ASP A 58 7.84 -24.54 -2.60
CA ASP A 58 7.02 -23.38 -2.21
C ASP A 58 7.73 -22.30 -1.38
N ARG A 59 9.05 -22.35 -1.22
CA ARG A 59 9.75 -21.35 -0.41
C ARG A 59 10.15 -20.14 -1.22
N THR A 60 9.65 -18.97 -0.83
CA THR A 60 10.04 -17.67 -1.39
C THR A 60 11.11 -17.01 -0.56
N ASN A 61 11.98 -16.26 -1.21
CA ASN A 61 13.02 -15.42 -0.63
C ASN A 61 12.94 -14.03 -1.23
N MET A 62 13.49 -13.03 -0.54
CA MET A 62 13.59 -11.68 -1.08
C MET A 62 14.88 -11.53 -1.88
N TYR A 63 14.76 -10.91 -3.04
CA TYR A 63 15.87 -10.48 -3.89
C TYR A 63 15.79 -8.98 -4.09
N TYR A 64 16.93 -8.37 -4.42
CA TYR A 64 16.98 -6.98 -4.88
C TYR A 64 17.87 -6.81 -6.09
N SER A 65 17.63 -5.76 -6.84
CA SER A 65 18.52 -5.17 -7.84
C SER A 65 18.56 -3.66 -7.63
N THR A 66 19.57 -3.01 -8.17
CA THR A 66 19.61 -1.55 -8.18
C THR A 66 19.41 -1.01 -9.58
N THR A 67 18.82 0.18 -9.66
CA THR A 67 18.55 0.88 -10.92
C THR A 67 18.57 2.40 -10.72
N ARG A 68 18.83 3.15 -11.80
CA ARG A 68 18.68 4.62 -11.81
C ARG A 68 17.53 5.09 -12.70
N ASP A 69 16.97 4.20 -13.48
CA ASP A 69 16.04 4.55 -14.56
C ASP A 69 14.86 3.57 -14.70
N PHE A 70 14.79 2.55 -13.84
CA PHE A 70 13.82 1.46 -13.91
C PHE A 70 13.79 0.71 -15.26
N VAL A 71 14.86 0.87 -16.07
CA VAL A 71 15.07 0.19 -17.34
C VAL A 71 16.26 -0.76 -17.24
N ASN A 72 17.37 -0.25 -16.71
CA ASN A 72 18.61 -0.98 -16.54
C ASN A 72 18.77 -1.39 -15.08
N PHE A 73 18.80 -2.69 -14.83
CA PHE A 73 18.92 -3.27 -13.50
C PHE A 73 20.24 -4.02 -13.35
N THR A 74 20.81 -3.96 -12.15
CA THR A 74 21.92 -4.84 -11.79
C THR A 74 21.47 -6.29 -11.71
N THR A 75 22.43 -7.22 -11.75
CA THR A 75 22.14 -8.64 -11.46
C THR A 75 21.46 -8.77 -10.10
N PRO A 76 20.38 -9.54 -9.99
CA PRO A 76 19.68 -9.76 -8.73
C PRO A 76 20.57 -10.37 -7.65
N VAL A 77 20.45 -9.86 -6.44
CA VAL A 77 21.12 -10.35 -5.25
C VAL A 77 20.09 -10.94 -4.30
N LYS A 78 20.31 -12.15 -3.83
CA LYS A 78 19.47 -12.73 -2.77
C LYS A 78 19.70 -11.92 -1.48
N TRP A 79 18.65 -11.31 -0.98
CA TRP A 79 18.69 -10.39 0.16
C TRP A 79 18.29 -11.02 1.47
N ILE A 80 17.13 -11.70 1.47
CA ILE A 80 16.61 -12.39 2.64
C ILE A 80 16.32 -13.84 2.28
N ASP A 81 16.97 -14.76 2.98
CA ASP A 81 16.70 -16.20 2.92
C ASP A 81 16.46 -16.69 4.35
N ARG A 82 15.27 -17.16 4.61
CA ARG A 82 14.85 -17.69 5.93
C ARG A 82 14.59 -19.18 5.85
N VAL A 83 14.39 -19.81 7.01
CA VAL A 83 13.97 -21.23 7.10
C VAL A 83 12.57 -21.42 6.49
N LYS A 84 11.75 -20.39 6.54
CA LYS A 84 10.40 -20.32 5.95
C LYS A 84 10.35 -19.28 4.84
N SER A 85 9.27 -19.26 4.08
CA SER A 85 9.01 -18.24 3.07
C SER A 85 9.02 -16.83 3.65
N VAL A 86 9.62 -15.90 2.91
CA VAL A 86 9.61 -14.47 3.17
C VAL A 86 9.04 -13.78 1.93
N ILE A 87 8.08 -12.89 2.15
CA ILE A 87 7.41 -12.11 1.11
C ILE A 87 7.15 -10.68 1.59
N ASP A 88 6.71 -9.82 0.72
CA ASP A 88 6.11 -8.52 1.04
C ASP A 88 6.99 -7.69 1.99
N THR A 89 8.27 -7.54 1.69
CA THR A 89 9.16 -6.73 2.53
C THR A 89 8.96 -5.26 2.23
N THR A 90 8.79 -4.46 3.27
CA THR A 90 8.82 -2.99 3.23
C THR A 90 10.03 -2.47 4.00
N MET A 91 10.57 -1.30 3.60
CA MET A 91 11.76 -0.72 4.24
C MET A 91 11.72 0.81 4.21
N ILE A 92 12.07 1.41 5.36
CA ILE A 92 12.32 2.86 5.46
C ILE A 92 13.65 3.12 6.18
N LYS A 93 14.21 4.32 6.00
CA LYS A 93 15.33 4.82 6.78
C LYS A 93 14.81 5.80 7.82
N ALA A 94 14.98 5.49 9.11
CA ALA A 94 14.54 6.34 10.20
C ALA A 94 15.55 7.45 10.55
N ASP A 95 15.11 8.41 11.38
CA ASP A 95 15.92 9.58 11.77
C ASP A 95 17.11 9.22 12.67
N ASP A 96 17.09 8.05 13.31
CA ASP A 96 18.22 7.52 14.09
C ASP A 96 19.37 6.98 13.21
N GLY A 97 19.18 7.04 11.89
CA GLY A 97 20.12 6.61 10.88
C GLY A 97 20.14 5.11 10.60
N TYR A 98 19.23 4.34 11.19
CA TYR A 98 19.00 2.95 10.83
C TYR A 98 17.96 2.83 9.72
N TYR A 99 18.13 1.80 8.92
CA TYR A 99 17.08 1.26 8.07
C TYR A 99 16.28 0.26 8.90
N TYR A 100 14.98 0.32 8.75
CA TYR A 100 14.04 -0.63 9.34
C TYR A 100 13.31 -1.36 8.24
N ARG A 101 13.21 -2.68 8.35
CA ARG A 101 12.39 -3.48 7.44
C ARG A 101 11.47 -4.41 8.20
N VAL A 102 10.36 -4.70 7.57
CA VAL A 102 9.37 -5.67 8.05
C VAL A 102 8.97 -6.53 6.87
N SER A 103 8.81 -7.82 7.08
CA SER A 103 8.46 -8.76 6.02
C SER A 103 7.24 -9.60 6.41
N GLY A 104 6.44 -9.97 5.42
CA GLY A 104 5.44 -11.01 5.56
C GLY A 104 6.13 -12.36 5.72
N ASP A 105 6.22 -12.85 6.96
CA ASP A 105 6.82 -14.13 7.35
C ASP A 105 6.09 -14.74 8.55
N THR A 106 6.64 -15.83 9.09
CA THR A 106 5.97 -16.52 10.20
C THR A 106 5.93 -15.70 11.49
N TYR A 107 6.94 -14.87 11.78
CA TYR A 107 7.08 -14.15 13.05
C TYR A 107 6.88 -12.65 12.97
N LEU A 108 6.81 -12.07 11.76
CA LEU A 108 6.59 -10.65 11.54
C LEU A 108 7.60 -9.79 12.31
N GLY A 109 8.88 -10.02 12.11
CA GLY A 109 9.93 -9.30 12.83
C GLY A 109 10.16 -7.91 12.28
N VAL A 110 10.34 -6.95 13.18
CA VAL A 110 10.91 -5.64 12.88
C VAL A 110 12.43 -5.79 13.00
N GLU A 111 13.15 -5.58 11.91
CA GLU A 111 14.61 -5.64 11.86
C GLU A 111 15.20 -4.29 11.56
N ARG A 112 16.45 -4.06 11.97
CA ARG A 112 17.20 -2.84 11.67
C ARG A 112 18.62 -3.11 11.22
N SER A 113 19.17 -2.25 10.37
CA SER A 113 20.57 -2.25 9.95
C SER A 113 21.01 -0.83 9.57
N LYS A 114 22.30 -0.53 9.65
CA LYS A 114 22.89 0.68 9.05
C LYS A 114 23.28 0.48 7.59
N ASP A 115 23.24 -0.76 7.09
CA ASP A 115 23.48 -1.10 5.70
C ASP A 115 22.20 -1.74 5.11
N PRO A 116 21.47 -1.06 4.20
CA PRO A 116 20.26 -1.61 3.60
C PRO A 116 20.55 -2.81 2.68
N TYR A 117 21.77 -2.92 2.18
CA TYR A 117 22.20 -3.99 1.28
C TYR A 117 22.72 -5.25 1.99
N ALA A 118 22.90 -5.18 3.31
CA ALA A 118 23.32 -6.35 4.09
C ALA A 118 22.36 -7.52 3.86
N THR A 119 22.90 -8.69 3.60
CA THR A 119 22.10 -9.88 3.33
C THR A 119 21.86 -10.68 4.61
N THR A 120 20.68 -11.28 4.73
CA THR A 120 20.35 -12.22 5.78
C THR A 120 20.12 -13.58 5.15
N LEU A 121 21.18 -14.39 5.07
CA LEU A 121 21.14 -15.70 4.44
C LEU A 121 21.27 -16.81 5.50
N THR A 122 20.32 -17.72 5.51
CA THR A 122 20.46 -18.95 6.30
C THR A 122 21.43 -19.89 5.60
N THR A 123 22.63 -20.00 6.14
CA THR A 123 23.58 -21.03 5.75
C THR A 123 23.46 -22.22 6.68
N GLY A 124 22.69 -23.23 6.27
CA GLY A 124 22.49 -24.44 7.09
C GLY A 124 21.65 -24.19 8.36
N ASP A 125 21.57 -25.18 9.24
CA ASP A 125 20.65 -25.27 10.37
C ASP A 125 20.97 -24.35 11.58
N THR A 126 21.69 -23.24 11.41
CA THR A 126 22.40 -22.60 12.52
C THR A 126 21.97 -21.17 12.91
N ILE A 127 20.80 -20.71 12.55
CA ILE A 127 20.23 -19.63 13.34
C ILE A 127 19.51 -20.28 14.51
N ALA A 128 19.99 -20.05 15.73
CA ALA A 128 19.51 -20.71 16.93
C ALA A 128 18.00 -20.60 17.21
N ASN A 129 17.33 -19.63 16.55
CA ASN A 129 15.87 -19.49 16.48
C ASN A 129 15.34 -19.67 15.07
N GLY A 130 16.17 -20.03 14.09
CA GLY A 130 15.78 -20.34 12.72
C GLY A 130 15.29 -19.16 11.89
N TYR A 131 15.30 -17.93 12.40
CA TYR A 131 14.55 -16.86 11.76
C TYR A 131 15.23 -15.49 11.71
N TYR A 132 15.71 -14.96 12.82
CA TYR A 132 16.29 -13.62 12.89
C TYR A 132 17.68 -13.62 13.50
N ASN A 133 18.55 -12.76 12.98
CA ASN A 133 19.83 -12.47 13.58
C ASN A 133 19.63 -11.60 14.82
N THR A 134 20.31 -11.92 15.91
CA THR A 134 20.32 -11.18 17.18
C THR A 134 21.69 -10.59 17.52
N ASP A 135 22.64 -10.62 16.58
CA ASP A 135 23.97 -10.07 16.75
C ASP A 135 23.93 -8.55 16.96
N SER A 136 24.99 -8.01 17.53
CA SER A 136 25.10 -6.58 17.82
C SER A 136 25.80 -5.77 16.73
N ASP A 137 26.16 -6.38 15.58
CA ASP A 137 26.75 -5.64 14.46
C ASP A 137 25.72 -4.70 13.84
N PRO A 138 25.90 -3.39 13.93
CA PRO A 138 24.93 -2.43 13.43
C PRO A 138 24.78 -2.45 11.90
N ASN A 139 25.74 -3.04 11.16
CA ASN A 139 25.69 -3.14 9.71
C ASN A 139 25.04 -4.46 9.24
N GLN A 140 24.62 -5.31 10.17
CA GLN A 140 23.82 -6.49 9.86
C GLN A 140 22.37 -6.27 10.24
N TRP A 141 21.46 -6.91 9.52
CA TRP A 141 20.06 -6.91 9.90
C TRP A 141 19.86 -7.68 11.19
N THR A 142 19.41 -6.99 12.22
CA THR A 142 19.18 -7.58 13.55
C THR A 142 17.75 -7.34 13.99
N LEU A 143 17.18 -8.32 14.70
CA LEU A 143 15.83 -8.23 15.22
C LEU A 143 15.75 -7.16 16.32
N VAL A 144 14.80 -6.24 16.18
CA VAL A 144 14.33 -5.37 17.27
C VAL A 144 13.35 -6.16 18.15
N GLY A 145 12.31 -6.72 17.52
CA GLY A 145 11.32 -7.54 18.18
C GLY A 145 10.31 -8.10 17.17
N THR A 146 9.55 -9.11 17.58
CA THR A 146 8.40 -9.53 16.77
C THR A 146 7.25 -8.56 16.95
N PHE A 147 6.44 -8.40 15.91
CA PHE A 147 5.28 -7.52 15.95
C PHE A 147 4.35 -7.82 17.14
N GLY A 148 4.14 -9.09 17.45
CA GLY A 148 3.36 -9.50 18.61
C GLY A 148 3.97 -9.08 19.95
N ASP A 149 5.29 -9.16 20.08
CA ASP A 149 5.99 -8.73 21.29
C ASP A 149 5.97 -7.22 21.46
N LEU A 150 6.18 -6.49 20.35
CA LEU A 150 6.21 -5.01 20.33
C LEU A 150 4.84 -4.40 20.60
N THR A 151 3.78 -4.94 20.03
CA THR A 151 2.44 -4.36 20.10
C THR A 151 1.54 -5.00 21.14
N GLY A 152 1.91 -6.19 21.64
CA GLY A 152 1.06 -6.97 22.53
C GLY A 152 -0.12 -7.67 21.84
N THR A 153 -0.22 -7.60 20.51
CA THR A 153 -1.22 -8.36 19.75
C THR A 153 -0.83 -9.84 19.64
N GLY A 154 -1.82 -10.74 19.61
CA GLY A 154 -1.60 -12.16 19.35
C GLY A 154 -1.54 -12.53 17.85
N LEU A 155 -1.53 -11.54 16.95
CA LEU A 155 -1.51 -11.78 15.51
C LEU A 155 -0.13 -12.28 15.05
N THR A 156 -0.13 -13.20 14.08
CA THR A 156 1.05 -13.87 13.54
C THR A 156 1.08 -13.79 12.02
N GLY A 157 2.19 -14.21 11.39
CA GLY A 157 2.32 -14.28 9.94
C GLY A 157 1.30 -15.18 9.23
N ALA A 158 0.65 -16.10 9.95
CA ALA A 158 -0.50 -16.85 9.41
C ALA A 158 -1.78 -16.01 9.27
N GLN A 159 -1.78 -14.78 9.73
CA GLN A 159 -2.95 -13.90 9.77
C GLN A 159 -2.71 -12.55 9.07
N LEU A 160 -1.44 -12.15 8.93
CA LEU A 160 -1.00 -10.86 8.41
C LEU A 160 -0.05 -11.04 7.24
N GLU A 161 -0.17 -10.17 6.24
CA GLU A 161 0.73 -10.05 5.09
C GLU A 161 0.82 -8.58 4.65
N GLY A 162 1.59 -8.29 3.59
CA GLY A 162 1.63 -6.98 2.97
C GLY A 162 1.93 -5.83 3.92
N PRO A 163 2.99 -5.89 4.76
CA PRO A 163 3.32 -4.76 5.62
C PRO A 163 3.67 -3.53 4.78
N GLU A 164 3.41 -2.35 5.35
CA GLU A 164 3.84 -1.07 4.81
C GLU A 164 4.34 -0.19 5.93
N LEU A 165 5.62 0.20 5.88
CA LEU A 165 6.26 1.17 6.76
C LEU A 165 6.28 2.55 6.10
N PHE A 166 5.95 3.58 6.85
CA PHE A 166 5.97 4.95 6.35
C PHE A 166 6.16 5.97 7.48
N PHE A 167 6.43 7.22 7.10
CA PHE A 167 6.43 8.36 8.02
C PHE A 167 5.08 9.06 7.97
N TYR A 168 4.58 9.49 9.12
CA TYR A 168 3.51 10.48 9.15
C TYR A 168 4.07 11.86 8.79
N ASN A 169 3.32 12.67 8.05
CA ASN A 169 3.60 14.09 7.93
C ASN A 169 3.58 14.75 9.30
N GLU A 170 4.31 15.85 9.47
CA GLU A 170 4.43 16.53 10.78
C GLU A 170 3.06 16.89 11.39
N ASP A 171 2.13 17.33 10.54
CA ASP A 171 0.77 17.71 10.94
C ASP A 171 -0.14 16.51 11.27
N ASP A 172 0.23 15.30 10.82
CA ASP A 172 -0.53 14.06 11.03
C ASP A 172 -0.01 13.24 12.22
N VAL A 173 1.10 13.68 12.83
CA VAL A 173 1.70 12.99 13.97
C VAL A 173 0.79 13.06 15.19
N GLN A 174 0.35 11.92 15.67
CA GLN A 174 -0.42 11.80 16.89
C GLN A 174 0.48 11.70 18.12
N THR A 175 -0.05 12.10 19.27
CA THR A 175 0.61 11.89 20.56
C THR A 175 -0.09 10.75 21.29
N SER A 176 0.67 9.75 21.73
CA SER A 176 0.14 8.64 22.51
C SER A 176 -0.30 9.08 23.92
N ASP A 177 -1.05 8.25 24.61
CA ASP A 177 -1.44 8.48 26.03
C ASP A 177 -0.22 8.64 26.95
N ALA A 178 0.93 8.08 26.58
CA ALA A 178 2.20 8.26 27.28
C ALA A 178 2.93 9.57 26.91
N GLY A 179 2.35 10.43 26.08
CA GLY A 179 2.93 11.70 25.67
C GLY A 179 4.02 11.56 24.58
N LYS A 180 4.13 10.42 23.92
CA LYS A 180 5.14 10.15 22.87
C LYS A 180 4.58 10.52 21.49
N LYS A 181 5.36 11.21 20.65
CA LYS A 181 5.02 11.50 19.26
C LYS A 181 5.15 10.23 18.42
N MET A 182 4.07 9.80 17.78
CA MET A 182 3.98 8.58 16.97
C MET A 182 4.34 8.88 15.53
N LEU A 183 5.63 8.89 15.25
CA LEU A 183 6.22 9.38 13.98
C LEU A 183 6.06 8.41 12.81
N TYR A 184 5.99 7.11 13.10
CA TYR A 184 6.03 6.04 12.10
C TYR A 184 4.70 5.32 12.02
N GLY A 185 4.31 4.95 10.81
CA GLY A 185 3.20 4.06 10.55
C GLY A 185 3.67 2.68 10.14
N LEU A 186 2.93 1.65 10.55
CA LEU A 186 3.07 0.27 10.09
C LEU A 186 1.68 -0.29 9.84
N MET A 187 1.39 -0.63 8.61
CA MET A 187 0.14 -1.27 8.22
C MET A 187 0.35 -2.74 7.93
N TRP A 188 -0.63 -3.56 8.26
CA TRP A 188 -0.66 -4.98 7.93
C TRP A 188 -2.00 -5.34 7.30
N ASP A 189 -1.98 -6.11 6.22
CA ASP A 189 -3.19 -6.72 5.69
C ASP A 189 -3.59 -7.93 6.53
N GLN A 190 -4.68 -7.80 7.28
CA GLN A 190 -5.26 -8.90 8.03
C GLN A 190 -6.08 -9.81 7.09
N TYR A 191 -5.38 -10.46 6.15
CA TYR A 191 -5.96 -11.22 5.06
C TYR A 191 -6.83 -12.40 5.53
N SER A 192 -6.39 -13.12 6.54
CA SER A 192 -7.10 -14.31 7.03
C SER A 192 -8.47 -14.00 7.61
N ALA A 193 -8.65 -12.80 8.19
CA ALA A 193 -9.93 -12.32 8.69
C ALA A 193 -10.70 -11.50 7.62
N GLY A 194 -10.12 -11.33 6.44
CA GLY A 194 -10.72 -10.56 5.36
C GLY A 194 -10.90 -9.07 5.67
N LYS A 195 -10.15 -8.51 6.62
CA LYS A 195 -10.33 -7.12 7.08
C LYS A 195 -9.57 -6.09 6.23
N GLY A 196 -8.50 -6.49 5.54
CA GLY A 196 -7.59 -5.57 4.87
C GLY A 196 -6.63 -4.92 5.85
N TYR A 197 -6.14 -3.72 5.52
CA TYR A 197 -5.14 -3.04 6.32
C TYR A 197 -5.60 -2.75 7.74
N THR A 198 -4.72 -3.10 8.67
CA THR A 198 -4.81 -2.81 10.11
C THR A 198 -3.66 -1.87 10.46
N PRO A 199 -3.94 -0.59 10.80
CA PRO A 199 -2.91 0.41 11.00
C PRO A 199 -2.37 0.41 12.41
N TYR A 200 -1.06 0.55 12.53
CA TYR A 200 -0.34 0.77 13.79
C TYR A 200 0.55 2.00 13.67
N ARG A 201 0.91 2.57 14.82
CA ARG A 201 1.87 3.66 14.94
C ARG A 201 3.01 3.26 15.86
N SER A 202 4.17 3.86 15.63
CA SER A 202 5.31 3.79 16.54
C SER A 202 5.93 5.17 16.76
N ALA A 203 6.37 5.40 17.99
CA ALA A 203 7.19 6.56 18.32
C ALA A 203 8.68 6.30 18.02
N ASP A 204 9.09 5.04 18.09
CA ASP A 204 10.46 4.59 17.86
C ASP A 204 10.45 3.14 17.36
N LEU A 205 10.85 2.93 16.11
CA LEU A 205 10.92 1.60 15.49
C LEU A 205 12.01 0.71 16.11
N GLY A 206 12.99 1.31 16.78
CA GLY A 206 14.07 0.61 17.46
C GLY A 206 13.75 0.21 18.91
N SER A 207 12.60 0.66 19.41
CA SER A 207 12.19 0.41 20.79
C SER A 207 11.50 -0.94 20.97
N THR A 208 11.84 -1.61 22.07
CA THR A 208 11.12 -2.81 22.54
C THR A 208 10.07 -2.49 23.62
N ASP A 209 9.93 -1.21 23.99
CA ASP A 209 8.87 -0.75 24.91
C ASP A 209 7.52 -0.72 24.17
N LYS A 210 6.55 -1.48 24.68
CA LYS A 210 5.19 -1.49 24.13
C LYS A 210 4.51 -0.13 24.15
N ALA A 211 4.94 0.78 25.02
CA ALA A 211 4.42 2.15 25.07
C ALA A 211 4.82 3.01 23.84
N ASP A 212 5.79 2.54 23.06
CA ASP A 212 6.18 3.17 21.79
C ASP A 212 5.37 2.67 20.61
N TRP A 213 4.46 1.73 20.81
CA TRP A 213 3.63 1.12 19.78
C TRP A 213 2.16 1.24 20.12
N GLY A 214 1.32 1.48 19.12
CA GLY A 214 -0.12 1.59 19.32
C GLY A 214 -0.94 1.31 18.08
N PHE A 215 -2.15 0.80 18.27
CA PHE A 215 -3.13 0.68 17.22
C PHE A 215 -3.66 2.08 16.84
N ALA A 216 -3.69 2.39 15.54
CA ALA A 216 -4.15 3.67 15.03
C ALA A 216 -5.67 3.64 14.78
N SER A 217 -6.46 3.71 15.83
CA SER A 217 -7.93 3.57 15.77
C SER A 217 -8.66 4.73 15.06
N ASP A 218 -7.97 5.84 14.87
CA ASP A 218 -8.47 7.03 14.16
C ASP A 218 -8.30 6.94 12.64
N VAL A 219 -7.52 5.99 12.13
CA VAL A 219 -7.33 5.79 10.69
C VAL A 219 -8.56 5.11 10.09
N ASN A 220 -9.15 5.78 9.10
CA ASN A 220 -10.31 5.29 8.38
C ASN A 220 -9.99 5.15 6.88
N PHE A 221 -10.03 3.93 6.38
CA PHE A 221 -9.81 3.63 4.96
C PHE A 221 -11.07 3.77 4.09
N GLY A 222 -12.17 4.27 4.64
CA GLY A 222 -13.46 4.37 3.97
C GLY A 222 -14.15 3.01 3.78
N SER A 223 -15.13 2.97 2.91
CA SER A 223 -15.97 1.76 2.68
C SER A 223 -15.24 0.67 1.89
N LEU A 224 -14.19 1.02 1.15
CA LEU A 224 -13.44 0.07 0.34
C LEU A 224 -12.29 -0.55 1.14
N LYS A 225 -12.27 -1.88 1.20
CA LYS A 225 -11.15 -2.62 1.77
C LYS A 225 -9.85 -2.30 1.03
N LYS A 226 -8.84 -1.86 1.76
CA LYS A 226 -7.49 -1.64 1.24
C LYS A 226 -6.62 -2.84 1.58
N ARG A 227 -5.84 -3.27 0.63
CA ARG A 227 -4.88 -4.39 0.75
C ARG A 227 -3.65 -4.04 -0.06
N HIS A 228 -2.48 -4.39 0.45
CA HIS A 228 -1.20 -4.23 -0.26
C HIS A 228 -1.09 -2.90 -1.02
N GLY A 229 -0.57 -1.90 -0.42
CA GLY A 229 -0.40 -0.59 -1.03
C GLY A 229 0.76 0.13 -0.39
N THR A 230 1.08 1.31 -0.87
CA THR A 230 2.10 2.17 -0.28
C THR A 230 1.50 3.50 0.15
N ILE A 231 2.14 4.15 1.11
CA ILE A 231 1.81 5.49 1.58
C ILE A 231 2.88 6.44 1.07
N LEU A 232 2.47 7.41 0.29
CA LEU A 232 3.36 8.43 -0.27
C LEU A 232 2.97 9.81 0.27
N PRO A 233 3.95 10.62 0.71
CA PRO A 233 3.69 12.01 1.00
C PRO A 233 3.38 12.75 -0.30
N VAL A 234 2.36 13.59 -0.26
CA VAL A 234 1.98 14.44 -1.39
C VAL A 234 1.87 15.89 -0.92
N THR A 235 2.15 16.84 -1.81
CA THR A 235 1.91 18.26 -1.55
C THR A 235 0.42 18.56 -1.60
N GLU A 236 0.00 19.67 -0.99
CA GLU A 236 -1.39 20.13 -1.09
C GLU A 236 -1.86 20.31 -2.54
N THR A 237 -0.98 20.79 -3.42
CA THR A 237 -1.27 20.94 -4.85
C THR A 237 -1.53 19.59 -5.51
N GLU A 238 -0.70 18.58 -5.26
CA GLU A 238 -0.90 17.22 -5.77
C GLU A 238 -2.17 16.59 -5.20
N TYR A 239 -2.40 16.73 -3.89
CA TYR A 239 -3.61 16.24 -3.25
C TYR A 239 -4.89 16.82 -3.87
N ASN A 240 -4.93 18.13 -4.06
CA ASN A 240 -6.06 18.81 -4.69
C ASN A 240 -6.23 18.39 -6.17
N ALA A 241 -5.13 18.14 -6.89
CA ALA A 241 -5.20 17.63 -8.26
C ALA A 241 -5.79 16.21 -8.31
N ILE A 242 -5.39 15.33 -7.37
CA ILE A 242 -5.93 13.97 -7.23
C ILE A 242 -7.44 14.04 -6.90
N LEU A 243 -7.83 14.86 -5.92
CA LEU A 243 -9.24 15.03 -5.58
C LEU A 243 -10.06 15.53 -6.79
N LYS A 244 -9.55 16.55 -7.48
CA LYS A 244 -10.21 17.09 -8.68
C LYS A 244 -10.39 16.03 -9.77
N ALA A 245 -9.42 15.12 -9.94
CA ALA A 245 -9.45 14.12 -10.99
C ALA A 245 -10.27 12.87 -10.64
N PHE A 246 -10.31 12.48 -9.35
CA PHE A 246 -10.82 11.17 -8.94
C PHE A 246 -11.88 11.20 -7.85
N ASP A 247 -12.20 12.36 -7.26
CA ASP A 247 -13.28 12.46 -6.29
C ASP A 247 -14.64 12.35 -7.00
N LYS A 248 -15.21 11.16 -6.92
CA LYS A 248 -16.54 10.87 -7.47
C LYS A 248 -17.67 11.56 -6.69
N ASN A 249 -17.39 12.14 -5.52
CA ASN A 249 -18.39 12.86 -4.74
C ASN A 249 -18.56 14.31 -5.22
N LYS A 250 -17.75 14.79 -6.18
CA LYS A 250 -17.97 16.09 -6.82
C LYS A 250 -19.24 16.15 -7.68
N ASP A 251 -19.75 14.98 -8.08
CA ASP A 251 -21.00 14.90 -8.84
C ASP A 251 -22.25 15.13 -7.97
N THR A 252 -22.11 15.48 -6.68
CA THR A 252 -23.23 15.77 -5.76
C THR A 252 -23.36 17.24 -5.34
N GLU A 253 -22.43 18.09 -5.71
CA GLU A 253 -22.64 19.54 -5.63
C GLU A 253 -23.36 19.99 -6.91
N PRO A 254 -24.41 20.82 -6.82
CA PRO A 254 -25.00 21.41 -8.01
C PRO A 254 -23.92 22.14 -8.81
N VAL A 255 -23.62 21.66 -10.01
CA VAL A 255 -22.64 22.32 -10.87
C VAL A 255 -23.25 23.67 -11.28
N THR A 256 -22.81 24.74 -10.64
CA THR A 256 -23.09 26.06 -11.16
C THR A 256 -22.41 26.17 -12.52
N PRO A 257 -23.13 26.56 -13.58
CA PRO A 257 -22.52 26.75 -14.91
C PRO A 257 -21.31 27.66 -14.77
N ASP A 258 -20.13 27.21 -15.26
CA ASP A 258 -19.00 28.11 -15.41
C ASP A 258 -19.39 29.26 -16.36
N GLU A 259 -18.90 30.47 -16.11
CA GLU A 259 -19.20 31.66 -16.91
C GLU A 259 -18.81 31.52 -18.39
N ASP A 260 -18.10 30.43 -18.76
CA ASP A 260 -17.69 30.11 -20.14
C ASP A 260 -18.67 29.17 -20.88
N GLY A 261 -19.76 28.72 -20.24
CA GLY A 261 -20.76 27.84 -20.85
C GLY A 261 -20.37 26.36 -20.89
N SER A 262 -19.39 25.92 -20.09
CA SER A 262 -18.94 24.52 -20.01
C SER A 262 -19.71 23.66 -18.99
N GLY A 263 -20.85 24.12 -18.49
CA GLY A 263 -21.74 23.40 -17.56
C GLY A 263 -22.29 22.09 -18.16
N PRO A 264 -22.95 21.26 -17.34
CA PRO A 264 -23.52 20.00 -17.81
C PRO A 264 -24.48 20.21 -18.97
N ILE A 265 -24.41 19.32 -19.97
CA ILE A 265 -25.31 19.33 -21.12
C ILE A 265 -26.74 19.03 -20.69
N ALA A 266 -26.94 18.25 -19.64
CA ALA A 266 -28.23 17.92 -19.04
C ALA A 266 -28.03 17.43 -17.59
N GLU A 267 -29.01 17.72 -16.73
CA GLU A 267 -29.07 17.27 -15.35
C GLU A 267 -30.50 16.81 -14.99
N TYR A 268 -30.65 15.71 -14.26
CA TYR A 268 -31.95 15.11 -13.95
C TYR A 268 -32.03 14.75 -12.46
N ASP A 269 -32.90 15.44 -11.70
CA ASP A 269 -33.12 15.15 -10.28
C ASP A 269 -34.29 14.15 -10.04
N PHE A 270 -35.08 13.90 -11.08
CA PHE A 270 -36.28 13.03 -11.06
C PHE A 270 -37.36 13.43 -10.05
N GLU A 271 -37.29 14.58 -9.40
CA GLU A 271 -38.25 14.98 -8.37
C GLU A 271 -39.67 15.15 -8.91
N ASP A 272 -39.81 15.54 -10.20
CA ASP A 272 -41.08 15.60 -10.89
C ASP A 272 -41.62 14.25 -11.39
N SER A 273 -40.89 13.14 -11.10
CA SER A 273 -41.15 11.79 -11.60
C SER A 273 -41.11 11.67 -13.14
N LYS A 274 -40.40 12.57 -13.77
CA LYS A 274 -40.12 12.63 -15.21
C LYS A 274 -38.60 12.70 -15.39
N GLY A 275 -38.18 12.85 -16.61
CA GLY A 275 -36.76 13.08 -16.94
C GLY A 275 -36.59 14.53 -17.40
N THR A 276 -37.11 15.49 -16.66
CA THR A 276 -36.94 16.90 -17.00
C THR A 276 -35.50 17.31 -16.76
N ASP A 277 -34.88 17.87 -17.77
CA ASP A 277 -33.55 18.47 -17.66
C ASP A 277 -33.63 19.75 -16.84
N THR A 278 -32.91 19.77 -15.71
CA THR A 278 -32.90 20.93 -14.80
C THR A 278 -31.91 22.01 -15.25
N THR A 279 -31.14 21.76 -16.31
CA THR A 279 -30.28 22.78 -16.94
C THR A 279 -31.08 23.68 -17.92
N GLU A 280 -30.47 24.77 -18.36
CA GLU A 280 -31.07 25.65 -19.37
C GLU A 280 -31.11 25.03 -20.77
N ASN A 281 -30.52 23.86 -20.99
CA ASN A 281 -30.38 23.21 -22.30
C ASN A 281 -31.65 22.48 -22.77
N SER A 282 -32.58 22.19 -21.86
CA SER A 282 -33.89 21.55 -22.16
C SER A 282 -33.74 20.18 -22.85
N ASN A 283 -32.79 19.38 -22.44
CA ASN A 283 -32.54 18.00 -22.94
C ASN A 283 -33.35 16.95 -22.15
N ASP A 284 -34.68 17.07 -22.14
CA ASP A 284 -35.56 16.19 -21.42
C ASP A 284 -35.41 14.71 -21.85
N LEU A 285 -35.42 13.81 -20.90
CA LEU A 285 -35.38 12.35 -21.16
C LEU A 285 -36.75 11.86 -21.66
N THR A 286 -36.69 10.95 -22.62
CA THR A 286 -37.87 10.17 -23.02
C THR A 286 -37.67 8.72 -22.52
N PHE A 287 -38.54 8.25 -21.65
CA PHE A 287 -38.50 6.89 -21.17
C PHE A 287 -39.15 5.92 -22.15
N ASN A 288 -38.47 4.85 -22.49
CA ASN A 288 -38.96 3.81 -23.38
C ASN A 288 -39.04 2.45 -22.61
N GLY A 289 -39.91 1.56 -23.11
CA GLY A 289 -40.09 0.24 -22.52
C GLY A 289 -40.52 0.31 -21.06
N ASN A 290 -39.80 -0.38 -20.19
CA ASN A 290 -40.07 -0.46 -18.75
C ASN A 290 -39.27 0.56 -17.91
N ALA A 291 -38.56 1.50 -18.53
CA ALA A 291 -37.86 2.58 -17.84
C ALA A 291 -38.86 3.46 -17.07
N LYS A 292 -38.57 3.71 -15.79
CA LYS A 292 -39.44 4.54 -14.93
C LYS A 292 -38.69 5.12 -13.75
N VAL A 293 -39.16 6.27 -13.28
CA VAL A 293 -38.73 6.81 -11.98
C VAL A 293 -39.37 6.00 -10.85
N SER A 294 -38.60 5.63 -9.84
CA SER A 294 -39.07 4.90 -8.65
C SER A 294 -38.38 5.41 -7.41
N GLU A 295 -39.03 5.25 -6.27
CA GLU A 295 -38.47 5.58 -4.96
C GLU A 295 -37.43 4.53 -4.57
N ASP A 296 -36.27 4.98 -4.14
CA ASP A 296 -35.22 4.20 -3.49
C ASP A 296 -35.06 4.70 -2.05
N ALA A 297 -34.96 3.76 -1.11
CA ALA A 297 -34.97 4.11 0.32
C ALA A 297 -33.75 4.91 0.79
N GLU A 298 -32.64 4.83 0.06
CA GLU A 298 -31.40 5.51 0.41
C GLU A 298 -31.07 6.69 -0.51
N LYS A 299 -31.60 6.68 -1.75
CA LYS A 299 -31.25 7.64 -2.80
C LYS A 299 -32.37 8.56 -3.23
N GLY A 300 -33.58 8.38 -2.67
CA GLY A 300 -34.75 9.11 -3.11
C GLY A 300 -35.27 8.64 -4.48
N LYS A 301 -35.69 9.56 -5.34
CA LYS A 301 -36.18 9.20 -6.67
C LYS A 301 -35.06 8.89 -7.63
N VAL A 302 -35.12 7.74 -8.28
CA VAL A 302 -34.10 7.23 -9.21
C VAL A 302 -34.74 6.72 -10.49
N LEU A 303 -34.04 6.83 -11.60
CA LEU A 303 -34.41 6.14 -12.84
C LEU A 303 -34.09 4.64 -12.70
N LYS A 304 -35.12 3.79 -12.84
CA LYS A 304 -34.99 2.35 -12.84
C LYS A 304 -35.08 1.80 -14.26
N LEU A 305 -34.03 1.07 -14.64
CA LEU A 305 -33.97 0.28 -15.88
C LEU A 305 -34.04 -1.21 -15.50
N ASP A 306 -34.71 -2.02 -16.28
CA ASP A 306 -34.85 -3.46 -16.00
C ASP A 306 -33.78 -4.31 -16.68
N GLY A 307 -32.92 -3.69 -17.51
CA GLY A 307 -31.85 -4.37 -18.20
C GLY A 307 -32.30 -5.18 -19.43
N SER A 308 -33.57 -5.08 -19.82
CA SER A 308 -34.10 -5.79 -20.97
C SER A 308 -34.56 -4.84 -22.09
N ASP A 309 -35.52 -3.97 -21.83
CA ASP A 309 -36.11 -3.07 -22.82
C ASP A 309 -36.30 -1.63 -22.31
N GLY A 310 -35.91 -1.33 -21.08
CA GLY A 310 -35.96 0.00 -20.48
C GLY A 310 -34.76 0.87 -20.93
N THR A 311 -35.03 1.97 -21.65
CA THR A 311 -34.03 2.97 -22.08
C THR A 311 -34.52 4.40 -21.87
#